data_d33c1f8f44d39cff7dd6afcdccd5ec61
#
_entry.id   d33c1f8f44d39cff7dd6afcdccd5ec61
#
_cell.length_a   1.000
_cell.length_b   1.000
_cell.length_c   1.000
_cell.angle_alpha   90.00
_cell.angle_beta   90.00
_cell.angle_gamma   90.00
#
_symmetry.space_group_name_H-M   'P 1'
#
loop_
_entity.id
_entity.type
_entity.pdbx_description
1 polymer ?
#
loop_
_entity_poly.entity_id
_entity_poly.type
_entity_poly.pdbx_seq_one_letter_code
_entity_poly.pdbx_strand_id
1 'polypeptide(L)'
;MEEKTYAGLLSLEQYGEADDILFLSTIDVPFAEELQCLVDKRITLHYWISAEQMTKQQAQEEFLRALYGMLYGACDGKFVVHYSEITGYLWTDEELMVGGHDIIQELKSHIGKWLILEVRIH
;
A
#
# COMPACT_ATOMS: atom_id res chain seq x y z
N MET A 1 18.97 8.41 3.41
CA MET A 1 17.54 8.08 3.27
C MET A 1 17.42 6.63 2.83
N GLU A 2 16.70 5.83 3.59
CA GLU A 2 16.42 4.44 3.23
C GLU A 2 15.10 4.34 2.50
N GLU A 3 15.01 3.37 1.61
CA GLU A 3 13.81 3.09 0.85
C GLU A 3 13.57 1.59 0.82
N LYS A 4 12.34 1.18 1.07
CA LYS A 4 11.91 -0.22 0.98
C LYS A 4 10.70 -0.31 0.05
N THR A 5 10.65 -1.37 -0.75
CA THR A 5 9.54 -1.61 -1.66
C THR A 5 8.95 -2.98 -1.38
N TYR A 6 7.63 -3.02 -1.27
CA TYR A 6 6.86 -4.25 -1.08
C TYR A 6 5.86 -4.38 -2.22
N ALA A 7 5.58 -5.59 -2.63
CA ALA A 7 4.54 -5.87 -3.62
C ALA A 7 3.90 -7.21 -3.32
N GLY A 8 2.62 -7.33 -3.53
CA GLY A 8 1.91 -8.58 -3.31
C GLY A 8 0.41 -8.43 -3.37
N LEU A 9 -0.27 -9.57 -3.27
CA LEU A 9 -1.72 -9.64 -3.20
C LEU A 9 -2.18 -9.41 -1.77
N LEU A 10 -3.16 -8.53 -1.60
CA LEU A 10 -3.75 -8.25 -0.29
C LEU A 10 -4.75 -9.34 0.08
N SER A 11 -4.61 -9.89 1.28
CA SER A 11 -5.52 -10.90 1.82
C SER A 11 -5.77 -10.70 3.31
N LEU A 12 -6.86 -11.27 3.79
CA LEU A 12 -7.15 -11.38 5.22
C LEU A 12 -7.03 -12.84 5.61
N GLU A 13 -6.24 -13.11 6.64
CA GLU A 13 -5.96 -14.46 7.10
C GLU A 13 -5.99 -14.54 8.61
N GLN A 14 -6.15 -15.76 9.14
CA GLN A 14 -6.01 -16.01 10.57
C GLN A 14 -4.53 -16.08 10.94
N TYR A 15 -4.18 -15.42 12.03
CA TYR A 15 -2.82 -15.46 12.58
C TYR A 15 -2.90 -15.70 14.08
N GLY A 16 -2.48 -16.91 14.52
CA GLY A 16 -2.67 -17.33 15.89
C GLY A 16 -4.16 -17.43 16.23
N GLU A 17 -4.60 -16.69 17.24
CA GLU A 17 -6.02 -16.62 17.66
C GLU A 17 -6.77 -15.44 17.05
N ALA A 18 -6.08 -14.58 16.29
CA ALA A 18 -6.67 -13.40 15.66
C ALA A 18 -7.17 -13.72 14.25
N ASP A 19 -8.38 -13.25 13.94
CA ASP A 19 -8.98 -13.37 12.61
C ASP A 19 -8.85 -12.05 11.85
N ASP A 20 -9.00 -12.13 10.53
CA ASP A 20 -9.05 -10.97 9.64
C ASP A 20 -7.80 -10.08 9.72
N ILE A 21 -6.63 -10.71 9.80
CA ILE A 21 -5.33 -10.03 9.82
C ILE A 21 -4.87 -9.79 8.39
N LEU A 22 -4.43 -8.56 8.11
CA LEU A 22 -3.97 -8.17 6.78
C LEU A 22 -2.60 -8.77 6.47
N PHE A 23 -2.53 -9.46 5.35
CA PHE A 23 -1.31 -10.05 4.81
C PHE A 23 -1.05 -9.58 3.39
N LEU A 24 0.22 -9.56 3.04
CA LEU A 24 0.68 -9.39 1.67
C LEU A 24 1.31 -10.71 1.22
N SER A 25 0.97 -11.20 0.03
CA SER A 25 1.33 -12.55 -0.42
C SER A 25 2.84 -12.83 -0.44
N THR A 26 3.66 -11.80 -0.51
CA THR A 26 5.13 -11.92 -0.57
C THR A 26 5.80 -11.82 0.81
N ILE A 27 5.03 -11.67 1.86
CA ILE A 27 5.52 -11.48 3.23
C ILE A 27 4.90 -12.56 4.11
N ASP A 28 5.73 -13.22 4.96
CA ASP A 28 5.31 -14.35 5.79
C ASP A 28 4.72 -13.95 7.14
N VAL A 29 4.70 -12.68 7.46
CA VAL A 29 4.17 -12.14 8.71
C VAL A 29 3.05 -11.14 8.42
N PRO A 30 2.21 -10.79 9.41
CA PRO A 30 1.21 -9.73 9.20
C PRO A 30 1.86 -8.45 8.69
N PHE A 31 1.16 -7.75 7.80
CA PHE A 31 1.65 -6.50 7.20
C PHE A 31 2.06 -5.47 8.27
N ALA A 32 1.25 -5.33 9.32
CA ALA A 32 1.55 -4.42 10.43
C ALA A 32 2.85 -4.81 11.16
N GLU A 33 3.09 -6.11 11.34
CA GLU A 33 4.30 -6.60 11.98
C GLU A 33 5.55 -6.33 11.14
N GLU A 34 5.45 -6.46 9.82
CA GLU A 34 6.56 -6.17 8.90
C GLU A 34 7.01 -4.71 9.00
N LEU A 35 6.09 -3.78 9.18
CA LEU A 35 6.41 -2.36 9.28
C LEU A 35 6.71 -1.89 10.71
N GLN A 36 6.62 -2.77 11.70
CA GLN A 36 6.79 -2.40 13.11
C GLN A 36 8.17 -1.83 13.42
N CYS A 37 9.20 -2.22 12.69
CA CYS A 37 10.56 -1.68 12.83
C CYS A 37 10.66 -0.19 12.49
N LEU A 38 9.65 0.40 11.84
CA LEU A 38 9.60 1.79 11.44
C LEU A 38 8.81 2.68 12.41
N VAL A 39 8.33 2.11 13.51
CA VAL A 39 7.58 2.86 14.54
C VAL A 39 8.43 4.01 15.06
N ASP A 40 7.79 5.16 15.25
CA ASP A 40 8.38 6.44 15.67
C ASP A 40 9.31 7.08 14.64
N LYS A 41 9.44 6.52 13.45
CA LYS A 41 10.19 7.14 12.35
C LYS A 41 9.25 7.94 11.47
N ARG A 42 9.75 9.04 10.94
CA ARG A 42 9.03 9.80 9.94
C ARG A 42 9.22 9.13 8.59
N ILE A 43 8.13 8.77 7.94
CA ILE A 43 8.14 8.05 6.68
C ILE A 43 7.21 8.71 5.67
N THR A 44 7.45 8.41 4.40
CA THR A 44 6.51 8.68 3.31
C THR A 44 6.12 7.36 2.68
N LEU A 45 4.82 7.10 2.61
CA LEU A 45 4.27 5.95 1.93
C LEU A 45 3.75 6.38 0.56
N HIS A 46 4.24 5.71 -0.48
CA HIS A 46 3.64 5.76 -1.81
C HIS A 46 3.07 4.40 -2.09
N TYR A 47 1.80 4.30 -2.44
CA TYR A 47 1.27 3.00 -2.84
C TYR A 47 0.30 3.09 -3.99
N TRP A 48 0.31 2.03 -4.77
CA TRP A 48 -0.57 1.80 -5.90
C TRP A 48 -1.32 0.51 -5.68
N ILE A 49 -2.62 0.52 -5.94
CA ILE A 49 -3.47 -0.66 -5.84
C ILE A 49 -4.05 -0.91 -7.22
N SER A 50 -3.90 -2.16 -7.67
CA SER A 50 -4.28 -2.57 -9.01
C SER A 50 -5.13 -3.83 -8.96
N ALA A 51 -6.06 -3.97 -9.91
CA ALA A 51 -6.82 -5.19 -10.07
C ALA A 51 -5.96 -6.36 -10.57
N GLU A 52 -4.84 -6.08 -11.22
CA GLU A 52 -3.93 -7.08 -11.78
C GLU A 52 -2.52 -6.92 -11.22
N GLN A 53 -1.79 -8.02 -11.15
CA GLN A 53 -0.39 -8.00 -10.77
C GLN A 53 0.42 -7.18 -11.76
N MET A 54 1.26 -6.28 -11.27
CA MET A 54 2.15 -5.46 -12.08
C MET A 54 3.38 -5.06 -11.29
N THR A 55 4.42 -4.61 -11.99
CA THR A 55 5.62 -4.04 -11.38
C THR A 55 5.37 -2.59 -10.97
N LYS A 56 6.24 -2.06 -10.11
CA LYS A 56 6.21 -0.64 -9.73
C LYS A 56 6.25 0.28 -10.96
N GLN A 57 7.11 -0.04 -11.92
CA GLN A 57 7.22 0.76 -13.15
C GLN A 57 5.91 0.75 -13.95
N GLN A 58 5.30 -0.43 -14.10
CA GLN A 58 4.01 -0.56 -14.78
C GLN A 58 2.92 0.24 -14.06
N ALA A 59 2.87 0.17 -12.74
CA ALA A 59 1.90 0.92 -11.94
C ALA A 59 2.06 2.43 -12.11
N GLN A 60 3.30 2.92 -12.12
CA GLN A 60 3.59 4.33 -12.34
C GLN A 60 3.17 4.79 -13.74
N GLU A 61 3.46 3.99 -14.76
CA GLU A 61 3.07 4.28 -16.14
C GLU A 61 1.55 4.33 -16.31
N GLU A 62 0.85 3.35 -15.74
CA GLU A 62 -0.62 3.31 -15.79
C GLU A 62 -1.25 4.48 -15.05
N PHE A 63 -0.69 4.87 -13.91
CA PHE A 63 -1.15 6.04 -13.17
C PHE A 63 -0.99 7.32 -13.98
N LEU A 64 0.17 7.53 -14.60
CA LEU A 64 0.42 8.69 -15.45
C LEU A 64 -0.50 8.71 -16.67
N ARG A 65 -0.76 7.54 -17.27
CA ARG A 65 -1.69 7.43 -18.39
C ARG A 65 -3.10 7.80 -17.98
N ALA A 66 -3.53 7.38 -16.79
CA ALA A 66 -4.84 7.73 -16.26
C ALA A 66 -4.97 9.23 -16.01
N LEU A 67 -3.94 9.87 -15.43
CA LEU A 67 -3.90 11.31 -15.25
C LEU A 67 -3.98 12.06 -16.58
N TYR A 68 -3.23 11.60 -17.58
CA TYR A 68 -3.26 12.17 -18.94
C TYR A 68 -4.65 12.03 -19.55
N GLY A 69 -5.26 10.86 -19.38
CA GLY A 69 -6.62 10.62 -19.87
C GLY A 69 -7.65 11.55 -19.22
N MET A 70 -7.52 11.80 -17.94
CA MET A 70 -8.41 12.75 -17.24
C MET A 70 -8.26 14.17 -17.77
N LEU A 71 -7.04 14.61 -18.09
CA LEU A 71 -6.76 15.95 -18.62
C LEU A 71 -7.31 16.12 -20.05
N TYR A 72 -7.25 15.07 -20.85
CA TYR A 72 -7.62 15.13 -22.27
C TYR A 72 -8.93 14.41 -22.60
N GLY A 73 -9.67 14.01 -21.59
CA GLY A 73 -10.99 13.39 -21.77
C GLY A 73 -10.98 11.93 -22.23
N ALA A 74 -9.83 11.26 -22.15
CA ALA A 74 -9.66 9.86 -22.56
C ALA A 74 -9.21 9.01 -21.40
N CYS A 75 -10.03 8.84 -20.39
CA CYS A 75 -9.68 8.09 -19.19
C CYS A 75 -9.65 6.57 -19.45
N ASP A 76 -8.50 5.94 -19.24
CA ASP A 76 -8.30 4.50 -19.37
C ASP A 76 -7.57 3.90 -18.15
N GLY A 77 -7.68 4.51 -16.99
CA GLY A 77 -6.97 4.09 -15.78
C GLY A 77 -7.51 2.81 -15.13
N LYS A 78 -7.85 1.80 -15.95
CA LYS A 78 -8.50 0.56 -15.49
C LYS A 78 -7.61 -0.36 -14.65
N PHE A 79 -6.29 -0.23 -14.75
CA PHE A 79 -5.35 -1.11 -14.07
C PHE A 79 -4.99 -0.61 -12.66
N VAL A 80 -4.74 0.69 -12.51
CA VAL A 80 -4.47 1.28 -11.20
C VAL A 80 -5.76 1.88 -10.67
N VAL A 81 -6.34 1.23 -9.67
CA VAL A 81 -7.63 1.63 -9.11
C VAL A 81 -7.51 2.61 -7.96
N HIS A 82 -6.32 2.74 -7.39
CA HIS A 82 -6.08 3.63 -6.26
C HIS A 82 -4.59 3.98 -6.17
N TYR A 83 -4.31 5.24 -5.88
CA TYR A 83 -2.96 5.73 -5.58
C TYR A 83 -3.02 6.65 -4.36
N SER A 84 -2.04 6.52 -3.46
CA SER A 84 -1.90 7.43 -2.32
C SER A 84 -0.44 7.75 -2.03
N GLU A 85 -0.24 8.95 -1.51
CA GLU A 85 1.02 9.41 -0.95
C GLU A 85 0.73 10.02 0.43
N ILE A 86 1.33 9.45 1.47
CA ILE A 86 1.08 9.86 2.86
C ILE A 86 2.42 10.01 3.56
N THR A 87 2.63 11.17 4.20
CA THR A 87 3.83 11.45 4.99
C THR A 87 3.46 11.69 6.44
N GLY A 88 4.21 11.11 7.36
CA GLY A 88 4.01 11.31 8.78
C GLY A 88 4.86 10.36 9.60
N TYR A 89 4.70 10.45 10.92
CA TYR A 89 5.32 9.48 11.83
C TYR A 89 4.47 8.23 11.86
N LEU A 90 5.13 7.07 11.73
CA LEU A 90 4.46 5.80 11.91
C LEU A 90 4.36 5.51 13.41
N TRP A 91 3.17 5.25 13.89
CA TRP A 91 3.00 4.61 15.19
C TRP A 91 1.93 3.54 15.10
N THR A 92 2.20 2.48 15.82
CA THR A 92 1.33 1.35 15.88
C THR A 92 0.85 1.19 17.31
N ASP A 93 -0.40 1.06 17.40
CA ASP A 93 -1.01 0.38 18.53
C ASP A 93 -1.44 -0.97 17.96
N GLU A 94 -2.68 -1.17 17.65
CA GLU A 94 -3.11 -2.32 16.86
C GLU A 94 -3.23 -1.98 15.36
N GLU A 95 -3.05 -0.71 15.02
CA GLU A 95 -3.27 -0.16 13.69
C GLU A 95 -2.05 0.65 13.24
N LEU A 96 -1.76 0.60 11.95
CA LEU A 96 -0.71 1.43 11.36
C LEU A 96 -1.25 2.82 11.07
N MET A 97 -0.89 3.80 11.90
CA MET A 97 -1.28 5.19 11.70
C MET A 97 -0.12 5.98 11.13
N VAL A 98 -0.33 6.62 10.01
CA VAL A 98 0.64 7.50 9.36
C VAL A 98 -0.08 8.76 8.90
N GLY A 99 0.39 9.93 9.35
CA GLY A 99 -0.19 11.20 8.92
C GLY A 99 -1.70 11.32 9.16
N GLY A 100 -2.21 10.70 10.22
CA GLY A 100 -3.64 10.70 10.51
C GLY A 100 -4.46 9.67 9.74
N HIS A 101 -3.82 8.83 8.91
CA HIS A 101 -4.47 7.78 8.14
C HIS A 101 -4.28 6.42 8.79
N ASP A 102 -5.36 5.66 8.93
CA ASP A 102 -5.32 4.24 9.31
C ASP A 102 -5.03 3.42 8.06
N ILE A 103 -3.76 3.07 7.88
CA ILE A 103 -3.30 2.39 6.65
C ILE A 103 -3.89 0.99 6.55
N ILE A 104 -3.98 0.27 7.66
CA ILE A 104 -4.56 -1.09 7.66
C ILE A 104 -6.01 -1.05 7.19
N GLN A 105 -6.79 -0.13 7.71
CA GLN A 105 -8.20 0.00 7.36
C GLN A 105 -8.38 0.40 5.89
N GLU A 106 -7.55 1.31 5.39
CA GLU A 106 -7.57 1.69 3.98
C GLU A 106 -7.25 0.51 3.06
N LEU A 107 -6.22 -0.28 3.40
CA LEU A 107 -5.84 -1.44 2.59
C LEU A 107 -6.86 -2.57 2.67
N LYS A 108 -7.56 -2.73 3.78
CA LYS A 108 -8.63 -3.74 3.91
C LYS A 108 -9.77 -3.53 2.92
N SER A 109 -10.00 -2.32 2.46
CA SER A 109 -11.02 -2.06 1.44
C SER A 109 -10.63 -2.56 0.03
N HIS A 110 -9.38 -3.01 -0.14
CA HIS A 110 -8.84 -3.46 -1.42
C HIS A 110 -8.39 -4.93 -1.42
N ILE A 111 -8.95 -5.74 -0.53
CA ILE A 111 -8.63 -7.18 -0.46
C ILE A 111 -8.89 -7.85 -1.81
N GLY A 112 -7.98 -8.73 -2.20
CA GLY A 112 -8.00 -9.42 -3.50
C GLY A 112 -7.32 -8.63 -4.61
N LYS A 113 -6.81 -7.44 -4.34
CA LYS A 113 -6.09 -6.61 -5.30
C LYS A 113 -4.59 -6.63 -5.04
N TRP A 114 -3.82 -6.24 -6.04
CA TRP A 114 -2.37 -6.18 -5.97
C TRP A 114 -1.93 -4.84 -5.40
N LEU A 115 -1.08 -4.89 -4.36
CA LEU A 115 -0.49 -3.70 -3.75
C LEU A 115 0.97 -3.57 -4.17
N ILE A 116 1.39 -2.36 -4.52
CA ILE A 116 2.79 -1.96 -4.60
C ILE A 116 2.97 -0.81 -3.61
N LEU A 117 3.86 -1.00 -2.65
CA LEU A 117 4.13 -0.03 -1.60
C LEU A 117 5.60 0.35 -1.58
N GLU A 118 5.87 1.64 -1.66
CA GLU A 118 7.20 2.19 -1.46
C GLU A 118 7.23 2.98 -0.15
N VAL A 119 8.17 2.64 0.72
CA VAL A 119 8.37 3.31 2.00
C VAL A 119 9.70 4.04 1.95
N ARG A 120 9.66 5.36 2.12
CA ARG A 120 10.85 6.19 2.29
C ARG A 120 10.97 6.59 3.75
N ILE A 121 12.15 6.38 4.32
CA ILE A 121 12.44 6.69 5.72
C ILE A 121 13.26 7.97 5.76
N HIS A 122 12.74 8.97 6.43
CA HIS A 122 13.37 10.28 6.54
C HIS A 122 14.36 10.39 7.68
#